data_7c2cb76d2e162adb5797e72a019b9301
#
_entry.id   7c2cb76d2e162adb5797e72a019b9301
#
_cell.length_a   1.000
_cell.length_b   1.000
_cell.length_c   1.000
_cell.angle_alpha   90.00
_cell.angle_beta   90.00
_cell.angle_gamma   90.00
#
_symmetry.space_group_name_H-M   'P 1'
#
loop_
_entity.id
_entity.type
_entity.pdbx_description
1 polymer ?
#
loop_
_entity_poly.entity_id
_entity_poly.type
_entity_poly.pdbx_seq_one_letter_code
_entity_poly.pdbx_strand_id
1 'polypeptide(L)'
;MRLSLVVPCYEEAENVAAFQDAVMEAFDGCGYDYEIVFVDDGSRDATLHNLKKLHKAQKCPVKIVSFSRNFGKESAIYAGMEQASGDFVSLIDADLQQRPEIVRDMVKILDDKPEYDVVAAYQDRRGEGKILSFFKKRFYGIINHLSDVNLHSDASDFRTFRRSVRDSLLELAEYHRFSKGLFAWVGFDTCYIPYTACERHAGKTKWSFRKLMNYAIEGIIGFSTKPLRYSIYLGSFTGIAAILYLIWVIFEKLCWGIDIPGYATLIVLILLLGSVQLFCIGIIGEYVGRTFEQSKNRPVYVAKEILDYEE
;
A
#
# COMPACT_ATOMS: atom_id res chain seq x y z
N MET A 1 -9.48 27.93 5.82
CA MET A 1 -9.37 26.45 5.69
C MET A 1 -7.93 26.06 5.62
N ARG A 2 -7.51 25.12 6.42
CA ARG A 2 -6.12 24.68 6.52
C ARG A 2 -5.89 23.33 5.86
N LEU A 3 -4.80 23.22 5.10
CA LEU A 3 -4.34 22.00 4.44
C LEU A 3 -3.08 21.48 5.14
N SER A 4 -3.02 20.17 5.42
CA SER A 4 -1.77 19.51 5.84
C SER A 4 -1.23 18.67 4.68
N LEU A 5 -0.01 18.98 4.22
CA LEU A 5 0.71 18.16 3.25
C LEU A 5 1.58 17.14 3.99
N VAL A 6 1.21 15.88 3.96
CA VAL A 6 1.97 14.77 4.55
C VAL A 6 2.97 14.26 3.52
N VAL A 7 4.25 14.34 3.87
CA VAL A 7 5.37 14.07 2.95
C VAL A 7 6.30 13.03 3.55
N PRO A 8 6.13 11.73 3.20
CA PRO A 8 7.05 10.68 3.60
C PRO A 8 8.42 10.87 2.93
N CYS A 9 9.50 10.84 3.70
CA CYS A 9 10.87 11.01 3.23
C CYS A 9 11.76 9.84 3.68
N TYR A 10 12.51 9.26 2.75
CA TYR A 10 13.56 8.30 3.04
C TYR A 10 14.70 8.46 2.03
N GLU A 11 15.85 8.99 2.49
CA GLU A 11 16.99 9.33 1.63
C GLU A 11 16.58 10.28 0.49
N GLU A 12 16.00 11.44 0.87
CA GLU A 12 15.48 12.48 -0.02
C GLU A 12 16.21 13.83 0.21
N ALA A 13 17.49 13.78 0.62
CA ALA A 13 18.27 14.98 0.99
C ALA A 13 18.32 16.05 -0.11
N GLU A 14 18.28 15.65 -1.38
CA GLU A 14 18.35 16.55 -2.54
C GLU A 14 16.97 17.16 -2.89
N ASN A 15 15.87 16.52 -2.46
CA ASN A 15 14.52 16.87 -2.88
C ASN A 15 13.78 17.76 -1.89
N VAL A 16 14.02 17.63 -0.58
CA VAL A 16 13.19 18.27 0.45
C VAL A 16 13.16 19.80 0.37
N ALA A 17 14.25 20.47 0.00
CA ALA A 17 14.29 21.90 -0.16
C ALA A 17 13.52 22.37 -1.40
N ALA A 18 13.77 21.72 -2.55
CA ALA A 18 13.06 22.00 -3.80
C ALA A 18 11.55 21.74 -3.66
N PHE A 19 11.16 20.71 -2.89
CA PHE A 19 9.76 20.43 -2.59
C PHE A 19 9.12 21.55 -1.77
N GLN A 20 9.78 22.06 -0.70
CA GLN A 20 9.26 23.17 0.07
C GLN A 20 9.06 24.41 -0.81
N ASP A 21 10.06 24.77 -1.61
CA ASP A 21 9.99 25.94 -2.51
C ASP A 21 8.84 25.78 -3.54
N ALA A 22 8.64 24.58 -4.12
CA ALA A 22 7.54 24.29 -5.03
C ALA A 22 6.16 24.38 -4.36
N VAL A 23 6.04 23.94 -3.10
CA VAL A 23 4.80 24.10 -2.32
C VAL A 23 4.51 25.58 -2.08
N MET A 24 5.52 26.35 -1.65
CA MET A 24 5.35 27.80 -1.42
C MET A 24 4.88 28.50 -2.70
N GLU A 25 5.46 28.19 -3.85
CA GLU A 25 5.07 28.75 -5.15
C GLU A 25 3.62 28.35 -5.53
N ALA A 26 3.26 27.08 -5.36
CA ALA A 26 1.94 26.56 -5.73
C ALA A 26 0.80 27.15 -4.90
N PHE A 27 1.08 27.52 -3.64
CA PHE A 27 0.08 28.02 -2.70
C PHE A 27 0.16 29.55 -2.49
N ASP A 28 1.08 30.25 -3.16
CA ASP A 28 1.15 31.70 -3.09
C ASP A 28 -0.15 32.34 -3.60
N GLY A 29 -0.74 33.21 -2.78
CA GLY A 29 -1.97 33.92 -3.11
C GLY A 29 -3.23 33.07 -3.31
N CYS A 30 -3.21 31.76 -3.02
CA CYS A 30 -4.35 30.86 -3.27
C CYS A 30 -5.48 30.93 -2.22
N GLY A 31 -5.26 31.64 -1.08
CA GLY A 31 -6.25 31.82 -0.02
C GLY A 31 -6.45 30.60 0.92
N TYR A 32 -5.63 29.56 0.79
CA TYR A 32 -5.59 28.44 1.72
C TYR A 32 -4.38 28.54 2.65
N ASP A 33 -4.61 28.42 3.95
CA ASP A 33 -3.51 28.21 4.92
C ASP A 33 -3.02 26.77 4.80
N TYR A 34 -1.71 26.55 4.92
CA TYR A 34 -1.17 25.21 4.82
C TYR A 34 -0.03 24.97 5.84
N GLU A 35 0.23 23.70 6.10
CA GLU A 35 1.40 23.22 6.82
C GLU A 35 2.01 22.04 6.05
N ILE A 36 3.32 21.86 6.17
CA ILE A 36 4.02 20.70 5.61
C ILE A 36 4.44 19.80 6.78
N VAL A 37 4.02 18.53 6.75
CA VAL A 37 4.38 17.52 7.73
C VAL A 37 5.35 16.55 7.07
N PHE A 38 6.65 16.79 7.23
CA PHE A 38 7.68 15.88 6.76
C PHE A 38 7.86 14.73 7.74
N VAL A 39 7.87 13.50 7.23
CA VAL A 39 8.15 12.31 8.03
C VAL A 39 9.42 11.65 7.51
N ASP A 40 10.51 11.78 8.28
CA ASP A 40 11.78 11.12 8.00
C ASP A 40 11.76 9.68 8.50
N ASP A 41 11.66 8.73 7.59
CA ASP A 41 11.61 7.29 7.88
C ASP A 41 13.00 6.73 8.19
N GLY A 42 13.72 7.37 9.12
CA GLY A 42 15.03 6.93 9.60
C GLY A 42 16.11 6.98 8.52
N SER A 43 16.18 8.07 7.76
CA SER A 43 17.21 8.28 6.73
C SER A 43 18.63 8.26 7.31
N ARG A 44 19.57 7.80 6.50
CA ARG A 44 21.01 7.74 6.85
C ARG A 44 21.83 8.80 6.18
N ASP A 45 21.26 9.49 5.19
CA ASP A 45 21.85 10.60 4.46
C ASP A 45 21.60 11.95 5.17
N ALA A 46 21.76 13.06 4.46
CA ALA A 46 21.54 14.40 5.00
C ALA A 46 20.06 14.82 5.08
N THR A 47 19.07 13.94 4.82
CA THR A 47 17.63 14.26 4.79
C THR A 47 17.19 14.97 6.08
N LEU A 48 17.36 14.33 7.24
CA LEU A 48 16.94 14.90 8.53
C LEU A 48 17.64 16.23 8.83
N HIS A 49 18.95 16.33 8.47
CA HIS A 49 19.69 17.57 8.66
C HIS A 49 19.12 18.71 7.82
N ASN A 50 18.78 18.44 6.57
CA ASN A 50 18.17 19.42 5.67
C ASN A 50 16.77 19.80 6.13
N LEU A 51 15.93 18.85 6.55
CA LEU A 51 14.61 19.12 7.13
C LEU A 51 14.70 20.06 8.35
N LYS A 52 15.64 19.83 9.26
CA LYS A 52 15.87 20.70 10.42
C LYS A 52 16.31 22.12 10.03
N LYS A 53 17.05 22.28 8.93
CA LYS A 53 17.36 23.61 8.38
C LYS A 53 16.11 24.31 7.86
N LEU A 54 15.24 23.59 7.13
CA LEU A 54 13.99 24.15 6.62
C LEU A 54 13.06 24.59 7.75
N HIS A 55 12.93 23.76 8.78
CA HIS A 55 12.15 24.08 9.98
C HIS A 55 12.67 25.34 10.68
N LYS A 56 13.99 25.46 10.89
CA LYS A 56 14.62 26.64 11.50
C LYS A 56 14.50 27.91 10.65
N ALA A 57 14.41 27.77 9.33
CA ALA A 57 14.27 28.92 8.43
C ALA A 57 12.89 29.58 8.48
N GLN A 58 11.88 28.88 9.01
CA GLN A 58 10.50 29.36 9.23
C GLN A 58 9.88 30.08 8.02
N LYS A 59 10.22 29.68 6.80
CA LYS A 59 9.64 30.24 5.58
C LYS A 59 8.14 29.93 5.45
N CYS A 60 7.72 28.76 5.92
CA CYS A 60 6.34 28.31 6.02
C CYS A 60 6.21 27.35 7.21
N PRO A 61 4.98 27.06 7.71
CA PRO A 61 4.76 26.10 8.78
C PRO A 61 5.24 24.69 8.41
N VAL A 62 6.27 24.19 9.10
CA VAL A 62 6.87 22.87 8.87
C VAL A 62 6.91 22.08 10.16
N LYS A 63 6.27 20.90 10.17
CA LYS A 63 6.43 19.89 11.21
C LYS A 63 7.38 18.80 10.72
N ILE A 64 8.14 18.21 11.64
CA ILE A 64 9.05 17.10 11.33
C ILE A 64 8.79 15.98 12.31
N VAL A 65 8.57 14.77 11.78
CA VAL A 65 8.58 13.52 12.54
C VAL A 65 9.78 12.72 12.07
N SER A 66 10.73 12.43 12.94
CA SER A 66 11.87 11.56 12.58
C SER A 66 11.78 10.23 13.32
N PHE A 67 11.89 9.13 12.60
CA PHE A 67 11.82 7.79 13.15
C PHE A 67 13.16 7.31 13.71
N SER A 68 13.10 6.40 14.69
CA SER A 68 14.29 5.79 15.28
C SER A 68 15.03 4.85 14.31
N ARG A 69 14.34 4.31 13.32
CA ARG A 69 14.84 3.48 12.20
C ARG A 69 13.86 3.55 11.04
N ASN A 70 14.18 2.91 9.91
CA ASN A 70 13.22 2.73 8.83
C ASN A 70 12.10 1.76 9.26
N PHE A 71 10.84 2.24 9.22
CA PHE A 71 9.60 1.50 9.46
C PHE A 71 8.77 1.32 8.20
N GLY A 72 9.12 2.00 7.11
CA GLY A 72 8.47 1.94 5.81
C GLY A 72 7.50 3.09 5.54
N LYS A 73 7.22 3.30 4.23
CA LYS A 73 6.38 4.41 3.73
C LYS A 73 4.99 4.44 4.38
N GLU A 74 4.36 3.28 4.58
CA GLU A 74 3.02 3.19 5.17
C GLU A 74 3.00 3.71 6.61
N SER A 75 4.04 3.41 7.39
CA SER A 75 4.22 3.95 8.75
C SER A 75 4.45 5.45 8.74
N ALA A 76 5.20 5.95 7.75
CA ALA A 76 5.43 7.39 7.61
C ALA A 76 4.15 8.15 7.22
N ILE A 77 3.32 7.59 6.35
CA ILE A 77 2.00 8.13 6.02
C ILE A 77 1.13 8.19 7.29
N TYR A 78 1.09 7.12 8.07
CA TYR A 78 0.32 7.05 9.31
C TYR A 78 0.76 8.13 10.30
N ALA A 79 2.06 8.23 10.59
CA ALA A 79 2.62 9.23 11.49
C ALA A 79 2.35 10.67 11.01
N GLY A 80 2.46 10.91 9.70
CA GLY A 80 2.15 12.20 9.12
C GLY A 80 0.66 12.58 9.28
N MET A 81 -0.24 11.63 9.10
CA MET A 81 -1.68 11.84 9.35
C MET A 81 -1.98 12.12 10.83
N GLU A 82 -1.29 11.47 11.77
CA GLU A 82 -1.45 11.78 13.21
C GLU A 82 -1.05 13.22 13.55
N GLN A 83 -0.02 13.75 12.91
CA GLN A 83 0.49 15.12 13.14
C GLN A 83 -0.23 16.19 12.29
N ALA A 84 -1.02 15.78 11.31
CA ALA A 84 -1.76 16.69 10.45
C ALA A 84 -2.88 17.40 11.23
N SER A 85 -2.91 18.75 11.20
CA SER A 85 -3.91 19.57 11.91
C SER A 85 -4.97 20.17 10.99
N GLY A 86 -4.78 20.08 9.67
CA GLY A 86 -5.63 20.70 8.66
C GLY A 86 -7.05 20.13 8.54
N ASP A 87 -7.94 20.90 7.94
CA ASP A 87 -9.29 20.46 7.56
C ASP A 87 -9.25 19.47 6.40
N PHE A 88 -8.23 19.65 5.55
CA PHE A 88 -7.84 18.72 4.48
C PHE A 88 -6.46 18.17 4.73
N VAL A 89 -6.25 16.92 4.33
CA VAL A 89 -4.94 16.25 4.39
C VAL A 89 -4.59 15.75 2.99
N SER A 90 -3.37 16.03 2.54
CA SER A 90 -2.86 15.54 1.26
C SER A 90 -1.63 14.66 1.47
N LEU A 91 -1.62 13.50 0.81
CA LEU A 91 -0.45 12.63 0.74
C LEU A 91 0.28 12.91 -0.57
N ILE A 92 1.55 13.32 -0.48
CA ILE A 92 2.37 13.69 -1.64
C ILE A 92 3.82 13.25 -1.41
N ASP A 93 4.47 12.70 -2.45
CA ASP A 93 5.86 12.27 -2.40
C ASP A 93 6.83 13.46 -2.58
N ALA A 94 7.98 13.42 -1.90
CA ALA A 94 8.98 14.51 -1.91
C ALA A 94 9.74 14.65 -3.24
N ASP A 95 9.66 13.70 -4.17
CA ASP A 95 10.49 13.61 -5.38
C ASP A 95 10.02 14.50 -6.56
N LEU A 96 9.00 15.33 -6.33
CA LEU A 96 8.40 16.25 -7.31
C LEU A 96 7.84 15.59 -8.59
N GLN A 97 7.66 14.26 -8.61
CA GLN A 97 6.91 13.59 -9.68
C GLN A 97 5.42 13.98 -9.64
N GLN A 98 4.94 14.31 -8.45
CA GLN A 98 3.60 14.82 -8.15
C GLN A 98 3.71 16.31 -7.85
N ARG A 99 3.10 17.15 -8.71
CA ARG A 99 3.21 18.59 -8.56
C ARG A 99 2.28 19.14 -7.48
N PRO A 100 2.75 20.04 -6.59
CA PRO A 100 1.92 20.65 -5.55
C PRO A 100 0.69 21.41 -6.06
N GLU A 101 0.72 21.93 -7.30
CA GLU A 101 -0.44 22.61 -7.91
C GLU A 101 -1.63 21.68 -8.08
N ILE A 102 -1.38 20.37 -8.29
CA ILE A 102 -2.45 19.37 -8.38
C ILE A 102 -3.14 19.22 -7.03
N VAL A 103 -2.39 19.34 -5.91
CA VAL A 103 -2.99 19.31 -4.57
C VAL A 103 -3.95 20.49 -4.39
N ARG A 104 -3.56 21.69 -4.83
CA ARG A 104 -4.44 22.85 -4.82
C ARG A 104 -5.74 22.61 -5.59
N ASP A 105 -5.63 22.00 -6.78
CA ASP A 105 -6.81 21.67 -7.58
C ASP A 105 -7.69 20.60 -6.89
N MET A 106 -7.08 19.62 -6.19
CA MET A 106 -7.81 18.63 -5.38
C MET A 106 -8.56 19.27 -4.22
N VAL A 107 -7.92 20.20 -3.48
CA VAL A 107 -8.56 20.95 -2.38
C VAL A 107 -9.75 21.72 -2.91
N LYS A 108 -9.60 22.41 -4.06
CA LYS A 108 -10.68 23.15 -4.68
C LYS A 108 -11.85 22.24 -5.06
N ILE A 109 -11.59 21.03 -5.57
CA ILE A 109 -12.65 20.06 -5.88
C ILE A 109 -13.42 19.68 -4.60
N LEU A 110 -12.71 19.43 -3.49
CA LEU A 110 -13.36 19.10 -2.21
C LEU A 110 -14.15 20.27 -1.63
N ASP A 111 -13.69 21.49 -1.85
CA ASP A 111 -14.35 22.70 -1.38
C ASP A 111 -15.62 22.99 -2.20
N ASP A 112 -15.53 22.92 -3.53
CA ASP A 112 -16.63 23.17 -4.46
C ASP A 112 -17.69 22.05 -4.48
N LYS A 113 -17.30 20.78 -4.10
CA LYS A 113 -18.14 19.59 -4.22
C LYS A 113 -18.19 18.82 -2.90
N PRO A 114 -19.09 19.21 -1.98
CA PRO A 114 -19.21 18.60 -0.64
C PRO A 114 -19.63 17.12 -0.66
N GLU A 115 -20.12 16.60 -1.79
CA GLU A 115 -20.44 15.19 -1.98
C GLU A 115 -19.21 14.28 -2.02
N TYR A 116 -18.00 14.82 -2.25
CA TYR A 116 -16.76 14.05 -2.22
C TYR A 116 -16.00 14.25 -0.92
N ASP A 117 -15.48 13.16 -0.38
CA ASP A 117 -14.63 13.14 0.81
C ASP A 117 -13.15 12.99 0.46
N VAL A 118 -12.86 12.37 -0.70
CA VAL A 118 -11.52 12.07 -1.18
C VAL A 118 -11.38 12.49 -2.64
N VAL A 119 -10.27 13.12 -3.00
CA VAL A 119 -9.83 13.26 -4.39
C VAL A 119 -8.54 12.47 -4.55
N ALA A 120 -8.56 11.45 -5.39
CA ALA A 120 -7.42 10.58 -5.66
C ALA A 120 -6.90 10.77 -7.08
N ALA A 121 -5.59 10.94 -7.23
CA ALA A 121 -4.98 11.04 -8.54
C ALA A 121 -4.59 9.67 -9.08
N TYR A 122 -4.80 9.46 -10.38
CA TYR A 122 -4.27 8.31 -11.09
C TYR A 122 -3.35 8.77 -12.24
N GLN A 123 -2.27 8.02 -12.45
CA GLN A 123 -1.31 8.36 -13.48
C GLN A 123 -1.89 8.09 -14.88
N ASP A 124 -2.07 9.14 -15.69
CA ASP A 124 -2.44 8.98 -17.11
C ASP A 124 -1.21 8.50 -17.90
N ARG A 125 -1.19 7.22 -18.23
CA ARG A 125 -0.08 6.54 -18.91
C ARG A 125 -0.37 6.37 -20.39
N ARG A 126 -0.81 7.42 -21.07
CA ARG A 126 -0.97 7.42 -22.53
C ARG A 126 0.38 7.16 -23.18
N GLY A 127 0.59 5.94 -23.71
CA GLY A 127 1.84 5.54 -24.38
C GLY A 127 2.52 4.29 -23.81
N GLU A 128 2.00 3.66 -22.76
CA GLU A 128 2.53 2.35 -22.32
C GLU A 128 2.31 1.27 -23.38
N GLY A 129 3.32 0.40 -23.57
CA GLY A 129 3.22 -0.70 -24.53
C GLY A 129 2.04 -1.64 -24.23
N LYS A 130 1.29 -2.05 -25.25
CA LYS A 130 0.07 -2.88 -25.16
C LYS A 130 0.28 -4.15 -24.32
N ILE A 131 1.45 -4.76 -24.37
CA ILE A 131 1.80 -5.97 -23.61
C ILE A 131 1.85 -5.69 -22.11
N LEU A 132 2.52 -4.61 -21.69
CA LEU A 132 2.63 -4.24 -20.27
C LEU A 132 1.27 -3.84 -19.69
N SER A 133 0.47 -3.09 -20.46
CA SER A 133 -0.90 -2.73 -20.11
C SER A 133 -1.80 -3.96 -19.93
N PHE A 134 -1.68 -4.98 -20.81
CA PHE A 134 -2.41 -6.23 -20.68
C PHE A 134 -2.05 -6.99 -19.38
N PHE A 135 -0.76 -7.12 -19.06
CA PHE A 135 -0.32 -7.78 -17.83
C PHE A 135 -0.78 -7.03 -16.57
N LYS A 136 -0.71 -5.69 -16.58
CA LYS A 136 -1.22 -4.88 -15.47
C LYS A 136 -2.73 -5.06 -15.28
N LYS A 137 -3.51 -4.97 -16.35
CA LYS A 137 -4.96 -5.15 -16.30
C LYS A 137 -5.33 -6.54 -15.78
N ARG A 138 -4.61 -7.58 -16.21
CA ARG A 138 -4.80 -8.95 -15.72
C ARG A 138 -4.43 -9.07 -14.25
N PHE A 139 -3.33 -8.45 -13.84
CA PHE A 139 -2.86 -8.41 -12.46
C PHE A 139 -3.88 -7.75 -11.52
N TYR A 140 -4.35 -6.53 -11.84
CA TYR A 140 -5.39 -5.86 -11.05
C TYR A 140 -6.72 -6.63 -11.09
N GLY A 141 -7.07 -7.27 -12.19
CA GLY A 141 -8.23 -8.15 -12.27
C GLY A 141 -8.16 -9.33 -11.28
N ILE A 142 -6.98 -9.95 -11.16
CA ILE A 142 -6.75 -11.03 -10.18
C ILE A 142 -6.81 -10.50 -8.75
N ILE A 143 -6.17 -9.37 -8.46
CA ILE A 143 -6.20 -8.76 -7.12
C ILE A 143 -7.63 -8.40 -6.74
N ASN A 144 -8.39 -7.71 -7.60
CA ASN A 144 -9.77 -7.32 -7.30
C ASN A 144 -10.70 -8.54 -7.19
N HIS A 145 -10.43 -9.63 -7.91
CA HIS A 145 -11.17 -10.88 -7.72
C HIS A 145 -10.82 -11.56 -6.39
N LEU A 146 -9.56 -11.51 -5.99
CA LEU A 146 -9.07 -12.11 -4.74
C LEU A 146 -9.30 -11.21 -3.52
N SER A 147 -9.32 -9.90 -3.66
CA SER A 147 -9.58 -8.94 -2.59
C SER A 147 -11.08 -8.74 -2.36
N ASP A 148 -11.46 -8.39 -1.14
CA ASP A 148 -12.83 -8.01 -0.79
C ASP A 148 -13.06 -6.49 -0.96
N VAL A 149 -12.01 -5.74 -1.34
CA VAL A 149 -12.07 -4.32 -1.70
C VAL A 149 -11.72 -4.10 -3.17
N ASN A 150 -12.43 -3.18 -3.83
CA ASN A 150 -12.16 -2.81 -5.22
C ASN A 150 -11.04 -1.77 -5.28
N LEU A 151 -9.86 -2.20 -5.68
CA LEU A 151 -8.74 -1.30 -5.93
C LEU A 151 -8.87 -0.70 -7.32
N HIS A 152 -8.94 0.63 -7.42
CA HIS A 152 -8.89 1.31 -8.70
C HIS A 152 -7.51 1.08 -9.34
N SER A 153 -7.48 0.50 -10.55
CA SER A 153 -6.24 0.31 -11.31
C SER A 153 -5.61 1.67 -11.54
N ASP A 154 -4.33 1.81 -11.28
CA ASP A 154 -3.55 3.03 -11.46
C ASP A 154 -3.75 4.14 -10.42
N ALA A 155 -4.63 4.01 -9.42
CA ALA A 155 -4.71 4.95 -8.30
C ALA A 155 -3.36 4.97 -7.56
N SER A 156 -2.77 6.17 -7.44
CA SER A 156 -1.55 6.39 -6.68
C SER A 156 -1.89 6.67 -5.21
N ASP A 157 -0.86 6.73 -4.34
CA ASP A 157 -1.04 7.20 -2.97
C ASP A 157 -1.31 8.72 -2.94
N PHE A 158 -1.11 9.40 -4.06
CA PHE A 158 -1.32 10.83 -4.23
C PHE A 158 -2.82 11.16 -4.17
N ARG A 159 -3.25 11.71 -3.05
CA ARG A 159 -4.65 12.04 -2.77
C ARG A 159 -4.79 13.12 -1.72
N THR A 160 -5.90 13.83 -1.78
CA THR A 160 -6.33 14.81 -0.78
C THR A 160 -7.69 14.40 -0.24
N PHE A 161 -7.89 14.51 1.06
CA PHE A 161 -9.11 14.06 1.72
C PHE A 161 -9.45 14.92 2.95
N ARG A 162 -10.70 14.85 3.38
CA ARG A 162 -11.21 15.57 4.55
C ARG A 162 -10.67 14.99 5.85
N ARG A 163 -10.67 15.80 6.91
CA ARG A 163 -10.28 15.38 8.26
C ARG A 163 -11.07 14.15 8.74
N SER A 164 -12.36 14.04 8.43
CA SER A 164 -13.19 12.89 8.78
C SER A 164 -12.62 11.56 8.26
N VAL A 165 -12.12 11.57 7.02
CA VAL A 165 -11.46 10.40 6.41
C VAL A 165 -10.16 10.08 7.14
N ARG A 166 -9.34 11.11 7.46
CA ARG A 166 -8.11 10.93 8.25
C ARG A 166 -8.42 10.27 9.60
N ASP A 167 -9.41 10.79 10.31
CA ASP A 167 -9.76 10.31 11.64
C ASP A 167 -10.18 8.82 11.58
N SER A 168 -11.02 8.45 10.60
CA SER A 168 -11.41 7.05 10.37
C SER A 168 -10.21 6.15 10.03
N LEU A 169 -9.24 6.64 9.24
CA LEU A 169 -8.03 5.87 8.89
C LEU A 169 -7.08 5.70 10.08
N LEU A 170 -7.06 6.65 11.01
CA LEU A 170 -6.24 6.58 12.23
C LEU A 170 -6.82 5.58 13.25
N GLU A 171 -8.14 5.35 13.27
CA GLU A 171 -8.77 4.30 14.08
C GLU A 171 -8.34 2.89 13.65
N LEU A 172 -7.91 2.71 12.38
CA LEU A 172 -7.43 1.44 11.86
C LEU A 172 -5.95 1.23 12.22
N ALA A 173 -5.69 0.68 13.40
CA ALA A 173 -4.33 0.44 13.93
C ALA A 173 -3.73 -0.89 13.43
N GLU A 174 -3.78 -1.16 12.15
CA GLU A 174 -3.18 -2.35 11.56
C GLU A 174 -1.66 -2.21 11.49
N TYR A 175 -0.92 -3.27 11.92
CA TYR A 175 0.53 -3.29 11.82
C TYR A 175 1.01 -3.39 10.37
N HIS A 176 0.38 -4.25 9.56
CA HIS A 176 0.61 -4.38 8.13
C HIS A 176 -0.34 -3.48 7.35
N ARG A 177 -0.01 -2.21 7.28
CA ARG A 177 -0.83 -1.22 6.57
C ARG A 177 -0.65 -1.33 5.06
N PHE A 178 -1.74 -1.13 4.35
CA PHE A 178 -1.77 -1.00 2.90
C PHE A 178 -2.74 0.12 2.56
N SER A 179 -2.24 1.34 2.48
CA SER A 179 -3.05 2.57 2.39
C SER A 179 -4.10 2.49 1.29
N LYS A 180 -3.78 2.00 0.09
CA LYS A 180 -4.75 1.87 -1.01
C LYS A 180 -5.95 1.00 -0.64
N GLY A 181 -5.72 -0.09 0.06
CA GLY A 181 -6.76 -0.98 0.56
C GLY A 181 -7.58 -0.33 1.67
N LEU A 182 -6.92 0.34 2.63
CA LEU A 182 -7.58 1.03 3.73
C LEU A 182 -8.53 2.13 3.23
N PHE A 183 -8.09 2.97 2.28
CA PHE A 183 -8.95 3.97 1.66
C PHE A 183 -10.16 3.36 0.94
N ALA A 184 -9.98 2.22 0.27
CA ALA A 184 -11.09 1.52 -0.36
C ALA A 184 -12.03 0.85 0.67
N TRP A 185 -11.48 0.39 1.79
CA TRP A 185 -12.24 -0.29 2.85
C TRP A 185 -13.12 0.66 3.65
N VAL A 186 -12.64 1.88 3.97
CA VAL A 186 -13.44 2.89 4.68
C VAL A 186 -14.63 3.41 3.85
N GLY A 187 -14.58 3.29 2.51
CA GLY A 187 -15.73 3.46 1.62
C GLY A 187 -16.24 4.89 1.45
N PHE A 188 -15.42 5.91 1.69
CA PHE A 188 -15.74 7.31 1.44
C PHE A 188 -15.87 7.65 -0.05
N ASP A 189 -16.72 8.61 -0.40
CA ASP A 189 -16.94 9.04 -1.78
C ASP A 189 -15.67 9.67 -2.39
N THR A 190 -15.16 9.02 -3.44
CA THR A 190 -13.87 9.35 -4.05
C THR A 190 -14.03 9.87 -5.47
N CYS A 191 -13.55 11.09 -5.72
CA CYS A 191 -13.37 11.65 -7.06
C CYS A 191 -11.99 11.26 -7.60
N TYR A 192 -11.93 10.71 -8.82
CA TYR A 192 -10.65 10.33 -9.45
C TYR A 192 -10.28 11.34 -10.52
N ILE A 193 -9.06 11.89 -10.46
CA ILE A 193 -8.52 12.84 -11.45
C ILE A 193 -7.26 12.29 -12.11
N PRO A 194 -7.08 12.47 -13.42
CA PRO A 194 -5.84 12.09 -14.10
C PRO A 194 -4.72 13.09 -13.81
N TYR A 195 -3.48 12.60 -13.66
CA TYR A 195 -2.31 13.45 -13.68
C TYR A 195 -1.19 12.86 -14.51
N THR A 196 -0.32 13.73 -15.03
CA THR A 196 0.89 13.33 -15.73
C THR A 196 2.07 13.50 -14.78
N ALA A 197 2.76 12.40 -14.46
CA ALA A 197 3.95 12.45 -13.61
C ALA A 197 5.07 13.21 -14.34
N CYS A 198 5.74 14.11 -13.60
CA CYS A 198 6.96 14.76 -14.06
C CYS A 198 8.15 13.81 -13.97
N GLU A 199 9.24 14.15 -14.64
CA GLU A 199 10.52 13.51 -14.39
C GLU A 199 10.95 13.77 -12.94
N ARG A 200 11.57 12.76 -12.34
CA ARG A 200 12.06 12.86 -10.97
C ARG A 200 13.13 13.94 -10.87
N HIS A 201 13.02 14.83 -9.87
CA HIS A 201 14.03 15.87 -9.66
C HIS A 201 15.41 15.25 -9.38
N ALA A 202 15.47 14.25 -8.47
CA ALA A 202 16.67 13.49 -8.15
C ALA A 202 16.34 12.07 -7.65
N GLY A 203 17.33 11.17 -7.68
CA GLY A 203 17.23 9.79 -7.17
C GLY A 203 16.89 8.74 -8.23
N LYS A 204 16.89 7.45 -7.80
CA LYS A 204 16.57 6.28 -8.64
C LYS A 204 15.37 5.54 -8.09
N THR A 205 14.62 4.84 -8.97
CA THR A 205 13.52 3.99 -8.53
C THR A 205 14.02 2.89 -7.58
N LYS A 206 13.41 2.79 -6.39
CA LYS A 206 13.74 1.80 -5.36
C LYS A 206 12.89 0.52 -5.50
N TRP A 207 12.01 0.44 -6.55
CA TRP A 207 11.12 -0.68 -6.78
C TRP A 207 11.80 -1.79 -7.59
N SER A 208 11.79 -3.00 -7.07
CA SER A 208 12.18 -4.23 -7.77
C SER A 208 10.94 -5.12 -7.99
N PHE A 209 11.03 -6.07 -8.94
CA PHE A 209 9.95 -7.03 -9.19
C PHE A 209 9.54 -7.80 -7.92
N ARG A 210 10.52 -8.18 -7.08
CA ARG A 210 10.26 -8.87 -5.80
C ARG A 210 9.46 -7.98 -4.83
N LYS A 211 9.80 -6.68 -4.74
CA LYS A 211 9.06 -5.73 -3.90
C LYS A 211 7.63 -5.55 -4.41
N LEU A 212 7.43 -5.48 -5.73
CA LEU A 212 6.09 -5.38 -6.32
C LEU A 212 5.25 -6.62 -6.03
N MET A 213 5.83 -7.82 -6.12
CA MET A 213 5.15 -9.07 -5.81
C MET A 213 4.77 -9.15 -4.32
N ASN A 214 5.68 -8.80 -3.42
CA ASN A 214 5.38 -8.75 -1.98
C ASN A 214 4.25 -7.76 -1.68
N TYR A 215 4.29 -6.57 -2.29
CA TYR A 215 3.23 -5.57 -2.13
C TYR A 215 1.86 -6.07 -2.61
N ALA A 216 1.83 -6.85 -3.69
CA ALA A 216 0.62 -7.49 -4.17
C ALA A 216 0.08 -8.55 -3.20
N ILE A 217 0.97 -9.39 -2.66
CA ILE A 217 0.63 -10.41 -1.66
C ILE A 217 0.10 -9.74 -0.38
N GLU A 218 0.73 -8.65 0.07
CA GLU A 218 0.26 -7.86 1.21
C GLU A 218 -1.15 -7.33 0.99
N GLY A 219 -1.43 -6.77 -0.19
CA GLY A 219 -2.77 -6.28 -0.54
C GLY A 219 -3.83 -7.39 -0.59
N ILE A 220 -3.50 -8.59 -1.07
CA ILE A 220 -4.44 -9.72 -1.13
C ILE A 220 -4.69 -10.26 0.28
N ILE A 221 -3.64 -10.55 1.04
CA ILE A 221 -3.77 -11.22 2.35
C ILE A 221 -4.37 -10.27 3.39
N GLY A 222 -4.05 -8.96 3.31
CA GLY A 222 -4.61 -7.96 4.23
C GLY A 222 -6.12 -7.75 4.08
N PHE A 223 -6.66 -7.95 2.87
CA PHE A 223 -8.07 -7.61 2.57
C PHE A 223 -8.87 -8.79 2.01
N SER A 224 -8.45 -10.03 2.25
CA SER A 224 -9.21 -11.19 1.79
C SER A 224 -8.87 -12.46 2.55
N THR A 225 -9.88 -13.30 2.76
CA THR A 225 -9.73 -14.68 3.24
C THR A 225 -9.86 -15.71 2.10
N LYS A 226 -10.02 -15.26 0.85
CA LYS A 226 -10.20 -16.15 -0.32
C LYS A 226 -9.04 -17.14 -0.51
N PRO A 227 -7.75 -16.78 -0.30
CA PRO A 227 -6.65 -17.75 -0.38
C PRO A 227 -6.83 -18.95 0.55
N LEU A 228 -7.38 -18.74 1.78
CA LEU A 228 -7.70 -19.84 2.70
C LEU A 228 -8.81 -20.72 2.14
N ARG A 229 -9.84 -20.13 1.53
CA ARG A 229 -10.94 -20.91 0.90
C ARG A 229 -10.44 -21.74 -0.29
N TYR A 230 -9.51 -21.20 -1.09
CA TYR A 230 -8.90 -21.98 -2.19
C TYR A 230 -8.10 -23.17 -1.68
N SER A 231 -7.44 -23.07 -0.54
CA SER A 231 -6.79 -24.23 0.10
C SER A 231 -7.80 -25.32 0.47
N ILE A 232 -8.99 -24.94 0.95
CA ILE A 232 -10.08 -25.91 1.24
C ILE A 232 -10.56 -26.58 -0.05
N TYR A 233 -10.79 -25.81 -1.13
CA TYR A 233 -11.25 -26.36 -2.40
C TYR A 233 -10.20 -27.31 -3.01
N LEU A 234 -8.91 -26.94 -2.95
CA LEU A 234 -7.82 -27.76 -3.41
C LEU A 234 -7.73 -29.07 -2.61
N GLY A 235 -7.79 -29.00 -1.28
CA GLY A 235 -7.81 -30.15 -0.39
C GLY A 235 -9.01 -31.05 -0.62
N SER A 236 -10.21 -30.49 -0.81
CA SER A 236 -11.43 -31.24 -1.09
C SER A 236 -11.33 -31.95 -2.46
N PHE A 237 -10.85 -31.25 -3.49
CA PHE A 237 -10.67 -31.84 -4.83
C PHE A 237 -9.68 -33.00 -4.81
N THR A 238 -8.51 -32.83 -4.19
CA THR A 238 -7.51 -33.91 -4.09
C THR A 238 -8.02 -35.08 -3.25
N GLY A 239 -8.78 -34.81 -2.16
CA GLY A 239 -9.41 -35.84 -1.34
C GLY A 239 -10.44 -36.66 -2.12
N ILE A 240 -11.34 -36.01 -2.86
CA ILE A 240 -12.32 -36.70 -3.72
C ILE A 240 -11.62 -37.50 -4.78
N ALA A 241 -10.61 -36.94 -5.47
CA ALA A 241 -9.84 -37.65 -6.48
C ALA A 241 -9.15 -38.91 -5.91
N ALA A 242 -8.58 -38.80 -4.71
CA ALA A 242 -7.96 -39.93 -4.01
C ALA A 242 -8.97 -41.05 -3.68
N ILE A 243 -10.19 -40.68 -3.20
CA ILE A 243 -11.27 -41.65 -2.93
C ILE A 243 -11.71 -42.36 -4.21
N LEU A 244 -11.90 -41.61 -5.29
CA LEU A 244 -12.28 -42.21 -6.60
C LEU A 244 -11.20 -43.14 -7.11
N TYR A 245 -9.93 -42.74 -6.98
CA TYR A 245 -8.80 -43.58 -7.35
C TYR A 245 -8.71 -44.86 -6.49
N LEU A 246 -8.93 -44.74 -5.17
CA LEU A 246 -8.99 -45.91 -4.28
C LEU A 246 -10.08 -46.89 -4.69
N ILE A 247 -11.29 -46.41 -5.01
CA ILE A 247 -12.40 -47.24 -5.45
C ILE A 247 -12.03 -47.96 -6.75
N TRP A 248 -11.42 -47.21 -7.69
CA TRP A 248 -10.96 -47.78 -8.95
C TRP A 248 -9.94 -48.90 -8.74
N VAL A 249 -8.93 -48.72 -7.92
CA VAL A 249 -7.88 -49.71 -7.60
C VAL A 249 -8.49 -50.97 -6.95
N ILE A 250 -9.46 -50.80 -6.04
CA ILE A 250 -10.17 -51.96 -5.43
C ILE A 250 -10.96 -52.73 -6.49
N PHE A 251 -11.69 -52.03 -7.34
CA PHE A 251 -12.47 -52.65 -8.43
C PHE A 251 -11.58 -53.42 -9.41
N GLU A 252 -10.48 -52.80 -9.83
CA GLU A 252 -9.49 -53.37 -10.73
C GLU A 252 -8.89 -54.68 -10.17
N LYS A 253 -8.54 -54.64 -8.88
CA LYS A 253 -8.01 -55.81 -8.15
C LYS A 253 -9.02 -56.98 -8.07
N LEU A 254 -10.28 -56.66 -7.82
CA LEU A 254 -11.33 -57.65 -7.69
C LEU A 254 -11.72 -58.30 -9.03
N CYS A 255 -11.70 -57.52 -10.14
CA CYS A 255 -12.17 -57.97 -11.45
C CYS A 255 -11.07 -58.59 -12.33
N TRP A 256 -9.83 -58.13 -12.25
CA TRP A 256 -8.76 -58.52 -13.17
C TRP A 256 -7.50 -59.09 -12.51
N GLY A 257 -7.38 -59.08 -11.19
CA GLY A 257 -6.26 -59.67 -10.46
C GLY A 257 -4.93 -59.02 -10.86
N ILE A 258 -4.44 -58.05 -10.12
CA ILE A 258 -3.25 -57.29 -10.53
C ILE A 258 -2.02 -57.82 -9.81
N ASP A 259 -0.97 -58.11 -10.59
CA ASP A 259 0.43 -58.07 -10.17
C ASP A 259 0.90 -56.63 -10.20
N ILE A 260 1.04 -55.99 -9.03
CA ILE A 260 1.26 -54.56 -8.95
C ILE A 260 2.75 -54.22 -9.00
N PRO A 261 3.26 -53.70 -10.11
CA PRO A 261 4.42 -52.82 -10.11
C PRO A 261 3.93 -51.38 -9.83
N GLY A 262 3.73 -51.01 -8.57
CA GLY A 262 3.14 -49.71 -8.22
C GLY A 262 4.08 -48.74 -7.50
N TYR A 263 5.36 -49.06 -7.36
CA TYR A 263 6.33 -48.26 -6.60
C TYR A 263 6.45 -46.79 -7.09
N ALA A 264 6.58 -46.57 -8.39
CA ALA A 264 6.68 -45.25 -8.99
C ALA A 264 5.40 -44.44 -8.79
N THR A 265 4.22 -45.03 -8.99
CA THR A 265 2.92 -44.39 -8.79
C THR A 265 2.71 -43.99 -7.34
N LEU A 266 3.10 -44.85 -6.39
CA LEU A 266 2.99 -44.55 -4.95
C LEU A 266 3.86 -43.39 -4.56
N ILE A 267 5.12 -43.30 -5.02
CA ILE A 267 6.00 -42.17 -4.77
C ILE A 267 5.41 -40.87 -5.33
N VAL A 268 4.94 -40.87 -6.58
CA VAL A 268 4.35 -39.68 -7.21
C VAL A 268 3.12 -39.19 -6.43
N LEU A 269 2.24 -40.10 -5.99
CA LEU A 269 1.07 -39.73 -5.19
C LEU A 269 1.45 -39.16 -3.82
N ILE A 270 2.41 -39.73 -3.12
CA ILE A 270 2.89 -39.23 -1.83
C ILE A 270 3.50 -37.85 -2.00
N LEU A 271 4.35 -37.62 -3.01
CA LEU A 271 4.96 -36.35 -3.29
C LEU A 271 3.93 -35.29 -3.67
N LEU A 272 2.93 -35.65 -4.50
CA LEU A 272 1.85 -34.75 -4.89
C LEU A 272 1.01 -34.31 -3.67
N LEU A 273 0.53 -35.25 -2.87
CA LEU A 273 -0.27 -34.98 -1.68
C LEU A 273 0.54 -34.20 -0.66
N GLY A 274 1.79 -34.57 -0.42
CA GLY A 274 2.69 -33.84 0.47
C GLY A 274 2.93 -32.40 0.00
N SER A 275 3.10 -32.17 -1.30
CA SER A 275 3.26 -30.81 -1.85
C SER A 275 2.01 -29.97 -1.67
N VAL A 276 0.81 -30.52 -1.91
CA VAL A 276 -0.46 -29.82 -1.67
C VAL A 276 -0.63 -29.47 -0.20
N GLN A 277 -0.32 -30.40 0.70
CA GLN A 277 -0.40 -30.15 2.15
C GLN A 277 0.55 -29.04 2.57
N LEU A 278 1.82 -29.08 2.16
CA LEU A 278 2.81 -28.05 2.47
C LEU A 278 2.40 -26.68 1.94
N PHE A 279 1.82 -26.63 0.73
CA PHE A 279 1.30 -25.39 0.15
C PHE A 279 0.15 -24.81 1.00
N CYS A 280 -0.82 -25.63 1.39
CA CYS A 280 -1.93 -25.20 2.25
C CYS A 280 -1.46 -24.74 3.63
N ILE A 281 -0.52 -25.46 4.23
CA ILE A 281 0.11 -25.07 5.52
C ILE A 281 0.86 -23.74 5.37
N GLY A 282 1.55 -23.53 4.26
CA GLY A 282 2.24 -22.27 3.96
C GLY A 282 1.28 -21.08 3.94
N ILE A 283 0.11 -21.22 3.28
CA ILE A 283 -0.92 -20.16 3.28
C ILE A 283 -1.42 -19.90 4.71
N ILE A 284 -1.77 -20.93 5.46
CA ILE A 284 -2.22 -20.79 6.85
C ILE A 284 -1.13 -20.12 7.69
N GLY A 285 0.13 -20.54 7.52
CA GLY A 285 1.28 -19.98 8.22
C GLY A 285 1.42 -18.47 8.02
N GLU A 286 1.17 -17.97 6.79
CA GLU A 286 1.21 -16.53 6.50
C GLU A 286 0.14 -15.76 7.28
N TYR A 287 -1.11 -16.25 7.32
CA TYR A 287 -2.18 -15.61 8.10
C TYR A 287 -1.92 -15.66 9.61
N VAL A 288 -1.46 -16.80 10.12
CA VAL A 288 -1.10 -16.96 11.54
C VAL A 288 0.06 -16.03 11.91
N GLY A 289 1.08 -15.91 11.04
CA GLY A 289 2.20 -14.99 11.21
C GLY A 289 1.75 -13.54 11.37
N ARG A 290 0.86 -13.07 10.50
CA ARG A 290 0.28 -11.72 10.57
C ARG A 290 -0.57 -11.51 11.82
N THR A 291 -1.40 -12.49 12.18
CA THR A 291 -2.18 -12.44 13.43
C THR A 291 -1.26 -12.36 14.65
N PHE A 292 -0.17 -13.12 14.65
CA PHE A 292 0.84 -13.05 15.71
C PHE A 292 1.54 -11.70 15.78
N GLU A 293 1.89 -11.07 14.65
CA GLU A 293 2.48 -9.73 14.65
C GLU A 293 1.48 -8.69 15.16
N GLN A 294 0.23 -8.74 14.71
CA GLN A 294 -0.84 -7.86 15.19
C GLN A 294 -1.11 -8.04 16.68
N SER A 295 -1.09 -9.27 17.20
CA SER A 295 -1.35 -9.57 18.63
C SER A 295 -0.29 -9.00 19.58
N LYS A 296 0.89 -8.66 19.09
CA LYS A 296 1.94 -8.01 19.88
C LYS A 296 1.62 -6.57 20.25
N ASN A 297 0.64 -5.94 19.61
CA ASN A 297 0.24 -4.54 19.80
C ASN A 297 1.44 -3.57 19.80
N ARG A 298 2.42 -3.85 18.95
CA ARG A 298 3.57 -2.94 18.79
C ARG A 298 3.11 -1.68 18.05
N PRO A 299 3.64 -0.50 18.42
CA PRO A 299 3.32 0.72 17.70
C PRO A 299 3.75 0.60 16.22
N VAL A 300 2.99 1.21 15.33
CA VAL A 300 3.25 1.23 13.88
C VAL A 300 4.62 1.85 13.59
N TYR A 301 5.04 2.82 14.40
CA TYR A 301 6.34 3.46 14.33
C TYR A 301 6.84 3.88 15.72
N VAL A 302 8.11 4.24 15.82
CA VAL A 302 8.70 4.86 17.02
C VAL A 302 9.37 6.16 16.59
N ALA A 303 8.80 7.29 17.01
CA ALA A 303 9.40 8.60 16.78
C ALA A 303 10.66 8.73 17.66
N LYS A 304 11.76 9.16 17.06
CA LYS A 304 12.98 9.58 17.75
C LYS A 304 12.86 11.04 18.18
N GLU A 305 12.22 11.86 17.34
CA GLU A 305 12.09 13.30 17.52
C GLU A 305 10.86 13.79 16.76
N ILE A 306 10.13 14.72 17.36
CA ILE A 306 9.04 15.46 16.73
C ILE A 306 9.32 16.92 16.92
N LEU A 307 9.36 17.70 15.85
CA LEU A 307 9.53 19.16 15.87
C LEU A 307 8.25 19.78 15.30
N ASP A 308 7.58 20.56 16.13
CA ASP A 308 6.42 21.37 15.74
C ASP A 308 6.87 22.80 15.45
N TYR A 309 6.15 23.51 14.58
CA TYR A 309 6.40 24.93 14.38
C TYR A 309 5.79 25.71 15.57
N GLU A 310 6.47 26.78 15.95
CA GLU A 310 5.91 27.75 16.89
C GLU A 310 4.86 28.60 16.16
N GLU A 311 3.63 28.67 16.71
CA GLU A 311 2.55 29.51 16.18
C GLU A 311 2.85 31.02 16.31
#